data_cc495c04d901705aa8e359a6546083b8
#
_entry.id   cc495c04d901705aa8e359a6546083b8
#
_cell.length_a   1.000
_cell.length_b   1.000
_cell.length_c   1.000
_cell.angle_alpha   90.00
_cell.angle_beta   90.00
_cell.angle_gamma   90.00
#
_symmetry.space_group_name_H-M   'P 1'
#
loop_
_entity.id
_entity.type
_entity.pdbx_description
1 polymer ?
#
loop_
_entity_poly.entity_id
_entity_poly.type
_entity_poly.pdbx_seq_one_letter_code
_entity_poly.pdbx_strand_id
1 'polypeptide(L)'
;MNKYIVEVDTDGVLADMDGSYGPYITDIIPDFSEEKYIRGWSMPIIRDKYPNAHDIIKALWRDPDFIGNLPRFENVEDGMKALCAIPGVQVIVHTHIFNKEAGAARKKWLEKLRKDTGTNFKIDVCIGESKKTLDKVDVTIEDNINNLNRSHAKIKFLVRRAHNRDFGVLDIENADAAFVVDSFYDAVEILASIKEKSLAFA
;
A
#
# COMPACT_ATOMS: atom_id res chain seq x y z
N MET A 1 -0.85 15.79 -24.05
CA MET A 1 -0.96 14.34 -23.85
C MET A 1 -1.62 14.08 -22.51
N ASN A 2 -2.62 13.21 -22.44
CA ASN A 2 -3.18 12.79 -21.16
C ASN A 2 -2.12 12.02 -20.38
N LYS A 3 -1.97 12.35 -19.10
CA LYS A 3 -1.05 11.62 -18.21
C LYS A 3 -1.67 10.29 -17.85
N TYR A 4 -0.85 9.26 -17.82
CA TYR A 4 -1.21 7.93 -17.35
C TYR A 4 -1.07 7.89 -15.82
N ILE A 5 -2.18 7.76 -15.11
CA ILE A 5 -2.23 7.94 -13.66
C ILE A 5 -2.06 6.59 -12.96
N VAL A 6 -1.04 6.51 -12.10
CA VAL A 6 -0.77 5.35 -11.25
C VAL A 6 -1.02 5.72 -9.79
N GLU A 7 -1.99 5.07 -9.20
CA GLU A 7 -2.29 5.12 -7.77
C GLU A 7 -1.46 4.08 -7.03
N VAL A 8 -0.81 4.49 -5.95
CA VAL A 8 -0.02 3.61 -5.08
C VAL A 8 -0.49 3.80 -3.65
N ASP A 9 -0.85 2.71 -2.97
CA ASP A 9 -1.12 2.74 -1.53
C ASP A 9 0.17 2.84 -0.72
N THR A 10 0.05 3.11 0.58
CA THR A 10 1.21 3.26 1.45
C THR A 10 1.39 2.06 2.37
N ASP A 11 0.37 1.74 3.18
CA ASP A 11 0.47 0.68 4.18
C ASP A 11 0.40 -0.69 3.49
N GLY A 12 1.32 -1.59 3.80
CA GLY A 12 1.43 -2.87 3.11
C GLY A 12 2.03 -2.81 1.70
N VAL A 13 2.18 -1.62 1.09
CA VAL A 13 2.79 -1.44 -0.24
C VAL A 13 4.17 -0.79 -0.14
N LEU A 14 4.26 0.38 0.50
CA LEU A 14 5.49 1.14 0.68
C LEU A 14 6.02 1.07 2.12
N ALA A 15 5.13 1.03 3.11
CA ALA A 15 5.44 1.00 4.53
C ALA A 15 5.05 -0.34 5.15
N ASP A 16 5.96 -0.93 5.91
CA ASP A 16 5.75 -2.18 6.64
C ASP A 16 5.00 -1.91 7.95
N MET A 17 3.68 -1.86 7.85
CA MET A 17 2.81 -1.65 9.00
C MET A 17 2.65 -2.93 9.82
N ASP A 18 2.37 -4.06 9.17
CA ASP A 18 2.06 -5.32 9.85
C ASP A 18 3.27 -5.87 10.62
N GLY A 19 4.47 -5.84 10.03
CA GLY A 19 5.71 -6.24 10.68
C GLY A 19 6.11 -5.35 11.86
N SER A 20 5.59 -4.13 11.89
CA SER A 20 5.90 -3.16 12.94
C SER A 20 5.11 -3.33 14.24
N TYR A 21 4.11 -4.24 14.31
CA TYR A 21 3.31 -4.43 15.53
C TYR A 21 4.07 -5.20 16.63
N GLY A 22 4.97 -6.09 16.25
CA GLY A 22 5.68 -7.00 17.17
C GLY A 22 6.14 -6.35 18.48
N PRO A 23 6.95 -5.28 18.45
CA PRO A 23 7.48 -4.64 19.66
C PRO A 23 6.43 -4.15 20.66
N TYR A 24 5.19 -3.90 20.19
CA TYR A 24 4.10 -3.37 21.02
C TYR A 24 3.20 -4.45 21.64
N ILE A 25 3.24 -5.66 21.11
CA ILE A 25 2.35 -6.75 21.53
C ILE A 25 3.08 -8.01 21.98
N THR A 26 4.42 -8.01 22.00
CA THR A 26 5.26 -9.17 22.40
C THR A 26 4.97 -9.64 23.83
N ASP A 27 4.62 -8.76 24.75
CA ASP A 27 4.24 -9.14 26.13
C ASP A 27 2.93 -9.94 26.18
N ILE A 28 2.07 -9.80 25.16
CA ILE A 28 0.78 -10.49 25.07
C ILE A 28 0.89 -11.70 24.13
N ILE A 29 1.65 -11.55 23.03
CA ILE A 29 1.89 -12.59 22.01
C ILE A 29 3.42 -12.73 21.83
N PRO A 30 4.12 -13.50 22.69
CA PRO A 30 5.58 -13.57 22.66
C PRO A 30 6.17 -14.15 21.38
N ASP A 31 5.42 -14.98 20.68
CA ASP A 31 5.81 -15.62 19.41
C ASP A 31 5.11 -14.96 18.19
N PHE A 32 4.81 -13.66 18.29
CA PHE A 32 4.15 -12.96 17.20
C PHE A 32 4.98 -13.03 15.91
N SER A 33 4.28 -13.41 14.83
CA SER A 33 4.71 -13.21 13.46
C SER A 33 3.49 -12.92 12.60
N GLU A 34 3.66 -12.11 11.56
CA GLU A 34 2.58 -11.76 10.63
C GLU A 34 1.95 -13.02 10.01
N GLU A 35 2.79 -13.94 9.53
CA GLU A 35 2.36 -15.15 8.86
C GLU A 35 1.47 -16.03 9.75
N LYS A 36 1.69 -15.99 11.05
CA LYS A 36 0.94 -16.80 12.00
C LYS A 36 -0.35 -16.14 12.46
N TYR A 37 -0.30 -14.85 12.70
CA TYR A 37 -1.37 -14.14 13.43
C TYR A 37 -2.18 -13.18 12.55
N ILE A 38 -1.61 -12.64 11.47
CA ILE A 38 -2.32 -11.73 10.58
C ILE A 38 -2.95 -12.53 9.44
N ARG A 39 -4.25 -12.82 9.58
CA ARG A 39 -5.09 -13.51 8.61
C ARG A 39 -6.30 -12.64 8.31
N GLY A 40 -6.37 -12.10 7.09
CA GLY A 40 -7.41 -11.15 6.73
C GLY A 40 -7.25 -9.78 7.41
N TRP A 41 -7.82 -8.78 6.80
CA TRP A 41 -7.71 -7.38 7.22
C TRP A 41 -8.22 -7.11 8.65
N SER A 42 -9.24 -7.83 9.10
CA SER A 42 -9.79 -7.68 10.45
C SER A 42 -9.01 -8.41 11.55
N MET A 43 -7.90 -9.06 11.18
CA MET A 43 -7.03 -9.83 12.09
C MET A 43 -7.82 -10.73 13.05
N PRO A 44 -8.68 -11.64 12.57
CA PRO A 44 -9.62 -12.38 13.41
C PRO A 44 -8.92 -13.19 14.50
N ILE A 45 -7.73 -13.75 14.23
CA ILE A 45 -6.97 -14.52 15.24
C ILE A 45 -6.58 -13.64 16.41
N ILE A 46 -6.05 -12.43 16.16
CA ILE A 46 -5.65 -11.50 17.21
C ILE A 46 -6.90 -10.99 17.93
N ARG A 47 -7.90 -10.55 17.19
CA ARG A 47 -9.15 -10.03 17.75
C ARG A 47 -9.83 -11.02 18.70
N ASP A 48 -9.93 -12.28 18.30
CA ASP A 48 -10.74 -13.28 19.02
C ASP A 48 -9.96 -13.94 20.16
N LYS A 49 -8.62 -14.09 20.03
CA LYS A 49 -7.80 -14.76 21.07
C LYS A 49 -7.03 -13.79 21.96
N TYR A 50 -6.71 -12.59 21.46
CA TYR A 50 -5.86 -11.60 22.13
C TYR A 50 -6.47 -10.20 22.01
N PRO A 51 -7.66 -9.94 22.55
CA PRO A 51 -8.38 -8.66 22.36
C PRO A 51 -7.55 -7.45 22.79
N ASN A 52 -6.77 -7.55 23.87
CA ASN A 52 -5.90 -6.46 24.32
C ASN A 52 -4.82 -6.11 23.28
N ALA A 53 -4.21 -7.12 22.62
CA ALA A 53 -3.26 -6.86 21.55
C ALA A 53 -3.95 -6.21 20.33
N HIS A 54 -5.16 -6.62 20.00
CA HIS A 54 -5.95 -6.01 18.94
C HIS A 54 -6.27 -4.52 19.21
N ASP A 55 -6.59 -4.18 20.47
CA ASP A 55 -6.85 -2.80 20.86
C ASP A 55 -5.58 -1.94 20.79
N ILE A 56 -4.43 -2.50 21.19
CA ILE A 56 -3.12 -1.84 21.00
C ILE A 56 -2.86 -1.56 19.51
N ILE A 57 -3.01 -2.55 18.63
CA ILE A 57 -2.83 -2.37 17.19
C ILE A 57 -3.74 -1.27 16.65
N LYS A 58 -5.01 -1.25 17.04
CA LYS A 58 -5.94 -0.17 16.65
C LYS A 58 -5.52 1.22 17.15
N ALA A 59 -4.91 1.29 18.32
CA ALA A 59 -4.35 2.54 18.84
C ALA A 59 -3.16 3.00 18.00
N LEU A 60 -2.27 2.08 17.59
CA LEU A 60 -1.12 2.37 16.73
C LEU A 60 -1.54 2.96 15.39
N TRP A 61 -2.66 2.55 14.81
CA TRP A 61 -3.18 3.14 13.56
C TRP A 61 -3.54 4.63 13.66
N ARG A 62 -3.65 5.14 14.89
CA ARG A 62 -3.96 6.53 15.22
C ARG A 62 -2.80 7.29 15.82
N ASP A 63 -1.72 6.58 16.13
CA ASP A 63 -0.52 7.14 16.76
C ASP A 63 0.38 7.82 15.71
N PRO A 64 0.58 9.14 15.79
CA PRO A 64 1.43 9.86 14.84
C PRO A 64 2.90 9.43 14.91
N ASP A 65 3.40 9.03 16.07
CA ASP A 65 4.79 8.59 16.22
C ASP A 65 4.99 7.21 15.56
N PHE A 66 4.05 6.28 15.75
CA PHE A 66 4.07 5.00 15.05
C PHE A 66 4.01 5.20 13.52
N ILE A 67 3.02 5.93 13.04
CA ILE A 67 2.80 6.17 11.60
C ILE A 67 3.97 6.91 10.96
N GLY A 68 4.56 7.86 11.67
CA GLY A 68 5.69 8.67 11.17
C GLY A 68 7.03 7.93 11.14
N ASN A 69 7.16 6.82 11.85
CA ASN A 69 8.41 6.05 11.96
C ASN A 69 8.34 4.65 11.34
N LEU A 70 7.27 4.32 10.61
CA LEU A 70 7.16 3.03 9.93
C LEU A 70 8.35 2.79 9.00
N PRO A 71 8.96 1.59 9.03
CA PRO A 71 9.99 1.23 8.07
C PRO A 71 9.40 1.13 6.66
N ARG A 72 10.24 1.35 5.66
CA ARG A 72 9.93 1.08 4.26
C ARG A 72 10.20 -0.39 3.97
N PHE A 73 9.41 -0.99 3.10
CA PHE A 73 9.79 -2.28 2.53
C PHE A 73 11.08 -2.16 1.70
N GLU A 74 11.73 -3.28 1.50
CA GLU A 74 12.92 -3.37 0.65
C GLU A 74 12.59 -2.89 -0.78
N ASN A 75 13.56 -2.21 -1.42
CA ASN A 75 13.48 -1.73 -2.81
C ASN A 75 12.37 -0.69 -3.10
N VAL A 76 11.68 -0.14 -2.08
CA VAL A 76 10.66 0.91 -2.28
C VAL A 76 11.25 2.16 -2.93
N GLU A 77 12.44 2.59 -2.52
CA GLU A 77 13.08 3.79 -3.06
C GLU A 77 13.42 3.63 -4.54
N ASP A 78 13.96 2.48 -4.92
CA ASP A 78 14.31 2.18 -6.30
C ASP A 78 13.05 1.97 -7.16
N GLY A 79 12.02 1.31 -6.62
CA GLY A 79 10.72 1.20 -7.27
C GLY A 79 10.08 2.57 -7.53
N MET A 80 10.12 3.50 -6.56
CA MET A 80 9.59 4.86 -6.74
C MET A 80 10.36 5.65 -7.79
N LYS A 81 11.69 5.53 -7.81
CA LYS A 81 12.52 6.16 -8.87
C LYS A 81 12.16 5.60 -10.24
N ALA A 82 12.11 4.26 -10.37
CA ALA A 82 11.77 3.58 -11.62
C ALA A 82 10.37 3.95 -12.10
N LEU A 83 9.34 3.91 -11.21
CA LEU A 83 7.97 4.25 -11.56
C LEU A 83 7.83 5.69 -12.04
N CYS A 84 8.44 6.64 -11.34
CA CYS A 84 8.40 8.06 -11.71
C CYS A 84 9.20 8.39 -12.98
N ALA A 85 10.13 7.52 -13.39
CA ALA A 85 10.90 7.67 -14.61
C ALA A 85 10.16 7.16 -15.87
N ILE A 86 9.05 6.41 -15.73
CA ILE A 86 8.28 5.92 -16.88
C ILE A 86 7.67 7.12 -17.63
N PRO A 87 7.94 7.29 -18.94
CA PRO A 87 7.45 8.43 -19.70
C PRO A 87 5.91 8.55 -19.70
N GLY A 88 5.41 9.75 -19.44
CA GLY A 88 3.97 10.04 -19.43
C GLY A 88 3.21 9.56 -18.19
N VAL A 89 3.86 8.90 -17.24
CA VAL A 89 3.27 8.48 -15.96
C VAL A 89 3.19 9.66 -14.98
N GLN A 90 2.09 9.73 -14.26
CA GLN A 90 1.93 10.55 -13.07
C GLN A 90 1.59 9.64 -11.89
N VAL A 91 2.45 9.62 -10.88
CA VAL A 91 2.25 8.83 -9.67
C VAL A 91 1.49 9.66 -8.63
N ILE A 92 0.48 9.05 -8.01
CA ILE A 92 -0.25 9.56 -6.86
C ILE A 92 -0.14 8.52 -5.75
N VAL A 93 0.57 8.84 -4.68
CA VAL A 93 0.52 8.02 -3.46
C VAL A 93 -0.72 8.45 -2.69
N HIS A 94 -1.70 7.54 -2.66
CA HIS A 94 -3.02 7.77 -2.08
C HIS A 94 -3.23 6.85 -0.89
N THR A 95 -3.25 7.39 0.30
CA THR A 95 -3.32 6.66 1.57
C THR A 95 -4.48 7.13 2.44
N HIS A 96 -4.96 6.22 3.29
CA HIS A 96 -6.02 6.50 4.26
C HIS A 96 -5.47 6.48 5.68
N ILE A 97 -5.86 7.46 6.49
CA ILE A 97 -5.48 7.60 7.89
C ILE A 97 -6.71 8.01 8.73
N PHE A 98 -6.78 7.52 9.97
CA PHE A 98 -7.95 7.68 10.82
C PHE A 98 -8.09 9.06 11.48
N ASN A 99 -7.01 9.80 11.74
CA ASN A 99 -7.05 11.13 12.37
C ASN A 99 -6.06 12.11 11.73
N LYS A 100 -6.19 13.39 12.09
CA LYS A 100 -5.41 14.48 11.50
C LYS A 100 -3.93 14.43 11.90
N GLU A 101 -3.63 14.05 13.14
CA GLU A 101 -2.27 14.00 13.69
C GLU A 101 -1.45 12.92 12.99
N ALA A 102 -1.99 11.70 12.91
CA ALA A 102 -1.38 10.61 12.15
C ALA A 102 -1.31 10.94 10.64
N GLY A 103 -2.31 11.66 10.09
CA GLY A 103 -2.29 12.14 8.72
C GLY A 103 -1.15 13.13 8.44
N ALA A 104 -0.86 14.03 9.38
CA ALA A 104 0.26 14.94 9.28
C ALA A 104 1.61 14.19 9.35
N ALA A 105 1.72 13.18 10.21
CA ALA A 105 2.89 12.31 10.32
C ALA A 105 3.11 11.51 9.03
N ARG A 106 2.05 10.90 8.47
CA ARG A 106 2.10 10.20 7.19
C ARG A 106 2.56 11.11 6.05
N LYS A 107 2.03 12.31 5.99
CA LYS A 107 2.45 13.29 4.97
C LYS A 107 3.95 13.59 5.06
N LYS A 108 4.49 13.81 6.26
CA LYS A 108 5.93 14.02 6.48
C LYS A 108 6.75 12.78 6.06
N TRP A 109 6.27 11.57 6.38
CA TRP A 109 6.90 10.33 5.98
C TRP A 109 7.00 10.22 4.44
N LEU A 110 5.92 10.52 3.72
CA LEU A 110 5.88 10.54 2.26
C LEU A 110 6.73 11.66 1.65
N GLU A 111 6.76 12.84 2.26
CA GLU A 111 7.64 13.94 1.85
C GLU A 111 9.12 13.57 2.01
N LYS A 112 9.46 12.82 3.09
CA LYS A 112 10.80 12.27 3.26
C LYS A 112 11.13 11.26 2.18
N LEU A 113 10.24 10.31 1.85
CA LEU A 113 10.43 9.37 0.74
C LEU A 113 10.67 10.11 -0.58
N ARG A 114 9.85 11.13 -0.89
CA ARG A 114 9.99 11.96 -2.09
C ARG A 114 11.34 12.67 -2.17
N LYS A 115 11.82 13.19 -1.03
CA LYS A 115 13.13 13.83 -0.94
C LYS A 115 14.28 12.82 -1.11
N ASP A 116 14.20 11.67 -0.43
CA ASP A 116 15.24 10.62 -0.46
C ASP A 116 15.39 10.03 -1.87
N THR A 117 14.28 9.91 -2.60
CA THR A 117 14.26 9.39 -3.99
C THR A 117 14.53 10.45 -5.06
N GLY A 118 14.42 11.74 -4.74
CA GLY A 118 14.50 12.82 -5.72
C GLY A 118 13.35 12.83 -6.74
N THR A 119 12.23 12.16 -6.42
CA THR A 119 11.07 12.01 -7.33
C THR A 119 10.01 13.08 -7.06
N ASN A 120 9.04 13.21 -7.97
CA ASN A 120 7.98 14.21 -7.86
C ASN A 120 6.59 13.55 -8.00
N PHE A 121 6.28 12.61 -7.11
CA PHE A 121 4.93 12.04 -7.01
C PHE A 121 4.00 12.97 -6.22
N LYS A 122 2.71 12.89 -6.49
CA LYS A 122 1.68 13.56 -5.69
C LYS A 122 1.40 12.77 -4.41
N ILE A 123 1.09 13.49 -3.34
CA ILE A 123 0.71 12.92 -2.04
C ILE A 123 -0.75 13.29 -1.80
N ASP A 124 -1.59 12.29 -1.61
CA ASP A 124 -3.00 12.43 -1.26
C ASP A 124 -3.30 11.62 0.01
N VAL A 125 -3.52 12.31 1.12
CA VAL A 125 -3.81 11.70 2.43
C VAL A 125 -5.30 11.89 2.74
N CYS A 126 -6.04 10.80 2.63
CA CYS A 126 -7.46 10.74 2.97
C CYS A 126 -7.62 10.52 4.48
N ILE A 127 -8.32 11.42 5.17
CA ILE A 127 -8.58 11.34 6.61
C ILE A 127 -10.05 10.99 6.83
N GLY A 128 -10.33 9.96 7.63
CA GLY A 128 -11.68 9.54 7.95
C GLY A 128 -11.86 8.03 8.08
N GLU A 129 -13.10 7.56 7.92
CA GLU A 129 -13.47 6.16 8.16
C GLU A 129 -13.20 5.22 6.98
N SER A 130 -13.01 5.76 5.78
CA SER A 130 -12.75 4.96 4.57
C SER A 130 -11.89 5.69 3.56
N LYS A 131 -11.10 4.93 2.80
CA LYS A 131 -10.34 5.42 1.64
C LYS A 131 -11.32 5.83 0.54
N LYS A 132 -11.17 7.05 0.02
CA LYS A 132 -11.93 7.51 -1.14
C LYS A 132 -11.31 6.94 -2.42
N THR A 133 -12.15 6.59 -3.39
CA THR A 133 -11.69 6.18 -4.71
C THR A 133 -11.30 7.41 -5.52
N LEU A 134 -10.20 7.33 -6.25
CA LEU A 134 -9.81 8.38 -7.21
C LEU A 134 -10.69 8.27 -8.47
N ASP A 135 -11.19 9.41 -8.97
CA ASP A 135 -12.10 9.46 -10.12
C ASP A 135 -11.44 9.01 -11.44
N LYS A 136 -10.14 9.26 -11.56
CA LYS A 136 -9.36 8.94 -12.76
C LYS A 136 -8.07 8.27 -12.36
N VAL A 137 -7.96 6.99 -12.66
CA VAL A 137 -6.79 6.16 -12.40
C VAL A 137 -6.69 5.09 -13.47
N ASP A 138 -5.50 4.86 -14.01
CA ASP A 138 -5.24 3.84 -15.03
C ASP A 138 -4.69 2.56 -14.39
N VAL A 139 -3.90 2.71 -13.33
CA VAL A 139 -3.28 1.61 -12.58
C VAL A 139 -3.44 1.83 -11.09
N THR A 140 -3.78 0.78 -10.34
CA THR A 140 -3.77 0.79 -8.87
C THR A 140 -2.85 -0.32 -8.36
N ILE A 141 -1.97 0.04 -7.41
CA ILE A 141 -1.08 -0.87 -6.67
C ILE A 141 -1.50 -0.81 -5.19
N GLU A 142 -2.00 -1.91 -4.66
CA GLU A 142 -2.72 -1.97 -3.38
C GLU A 142 -2.50 -3.35 -2.72
N ASP A 143 -2.54 -3.43 -1.40
CA ASP A 143 -2.50 -4.69 -0.65
C ASP A 143 -3.88 -5.13 -0.12
N ASN A 144 -4.84 -4.21 -0.05
CA ASN A 144 -6.20 -4.50 0.38
C ASN A 144 -7.11 -4.80 -0.81
N ILE A 145 -7.55 -6.06 -0.95
CA ILE A 145 -8.41 -6.52 -2.05
C ILE A 145 -9.71 -5.70 -2.18
N ASN A 146 -10.30 -5.26 -1.06
CA ASN A 146 -11.53 -4.47 -1.09
C ASN A 146 -11.29 -3.06 -1.66
N ASN A 147 -10.15 -2.44 -1.36
CA ASN A 147 -9.78 -1.15 -1.95
C ASN A 147 -9.47 -1.33 -3.43
N LEU A 148 -8.72 -2.38 -3.77
CA LEU A 148 -8.36 -2.71 -5.15
C LEU A 148 -9.61 -2.93 -6.01
N ASN A 149 -10.59 -3.69 -5.51
CA ASN A 149 -11.83 -3.97 -6.25
C ASN A 149 -12.73 -2.74 -6.40
N ARG A 150 -12.68 -1.78 -5.47
CA ARG A 150 -13.37 -0.49 -5.59
C ARG A 150 -12.69 0.48 -6.55
N SER A 151 -11.40 0.30 -6.86
CA SER A 151 -10.69 1.15 -7.82
C SER A 151 -11.27 1.01 -9.23
N HIS A 152 -11.33 2.13 -9.96
CA HIS A 152 -11.73 2.19 -11.37
C HIS A 152 -10.57 1.91 -12.35
N ALA A 153 -9.39 1.58 -11.84
CA ALA A 153 -8.22 1.26 -12.64
C ALA A 153 -8.46 0.04 -13.53
N LYS A 154 -7.95 0.11 -14.77
CA LYS A 154 -7.99 -1.01 -15.71
C LYS A 154 -6.89 -2.02 -15.47
N ILE A 155 -5.75 -1.59 -14.91
CA ILE A 155 -4.64 -2.46 -14.52
C ILE A 155 -4.54 -2.43 -13.01
N LYS A 156 -4.56 -3.62 -12.39
CA LYS A 156 -4.59 -3.75 -10.93
C LYS A 156 -3.50 -4.70 -10.44
N PHE A 157 -2.76 -4.25 -9.43
CA PHE A 157 -1.74 -5.04 -8.76
C PHE A 157 -2.13 -5.25 -7.30
N LEU A 158 -2.29 -6.51 -6.89
CA LEU A 158 -2.38 -6.90 -5.49
C LEU A 158 -0.99 -7.25 -4.98
N VAL A 159 -0.46 -6.43 -4.06
CA VAL A 159 0.82 -6.72 -3.39
C VAL A 159 0.56 -7.74 -2.27
N ARG A 160 1.24 -8.88 -2.33
CA ARG A 160 1.08 -10.01 -1.40
C ARG A 160 1.54 -9.60 0.00
N ARG A 161 0.65 -9.82 0.99
CA ARG A 161 0.93 -9.65 2.41
C ARG A 161 0.27 -10.77 3.22
N ALA A 162 0.59 -10.84 4.51
CA ALA A 162 0.06 -11.87 5.39
C ALA A 162 -1.48 -11.88 5.43
N HIS A 163 -2.10 -10.70 5.47
CA HIS A 163 -3.55 -10.55 5.55
C HIS A 163 -4.31 -10.87 4.26
N ASN A 164 -3.65 -10.85 3.10
CA ASN A 164 -4.29 -11.08 1.79
C ASN A 164 -3.81 -12.37 1.09
N ARG A 165 -3.06 -13.23 1.77
CA ARG A 165 -2.41 -14.41 1.17
C ARG A 165 -3.36 -15.40 0.48
N ASP A 166 -4.62 -15.43 0.90
CA ASP A 166 -5.62 -16.36 0.38
C ASP A 166 -6.29 -15.85 -0.91
N PHE A 167 -6.04 -14.60 -1.31
CA PHE A 167 -6.55 -14.04 -2.56
C PHE A 167 -5.59 -14.28 -3.73
N GLY A 168 -6.17 -14.49 -4.91
CA GLY A 168 -5.45 -14.69 -6.18
C GLY A 168 -5.91 -13.70 -7.25
N VAL A 169 -5.40 -13.87 -8.46
CA VAL A 169 -5.76 -13.01 -9.61
C VAL A 169 -7.28 -13.04 -9.90
N LEU A 170 -7.94 -14.18 -9.67
CA LEU A 170 -9.39 -14.34 -9.90
C LEU A 170 -10.25 -13.57 -8.90
N ASP A 171 -9.70 -13.14 -7.78
CA ASP A 171 -10.41 -12.34 -6.78
C ASP A 171 -10.34 -10.83 -7.07
N ILE A 172 -9.55 -10.43 -8.09
CA ILE A 172 -9.44 -9.03 -8.52
C ILE A 172 -10.51 -8.75 -9.57
N GLU A 173 -11.45 -7.89 -9.22
CA GLU A 173 -12.61 -7.58 -10.03
C GLU A 173 -12.41 -6.33 -10.90
N ASN A 174 -13.18 -6.23 -12.00
CA ASN A 174 -13.29 -5.03 -12.84
C ASN A 174 -11.93 -4.50 -13.34
N ALA A 175 -11.06 -5.39 -13.82
CA ALA A 175 -9.77 -5.06 -14.40
C ALA A 175 -9.64 -5.64 -15.81
N ASP A 176 -8.99 -4.90 -16.73
CA ASP A 176 -8.59 -5.41 -18.04
C ASP A 176 -7.35 -6.32 -17.90
N ALA A 177 -6.50 -6.02 -16.90
CA ALA A 177 -5.35 -6.84 -16.50
C ALA A 177 -5.16 -6.81 -14.98
N ALA A 178 -4.94 -7.98 -14.38
CA ALA A 178 -4.75 -8.13 -12.94
C ALA A 178 -3.50 -8.98 -12.63
N PHE A 179 -2.77 -8.57 -11.60
CA PHE A 179 -1.54 -9.21 -11.19
C PHE A 179 -1.51 -9.34 -9.66
N VAL A 180 -0.95 -10.46 -9.19
CA VAL A 180 -0.56 -10.64 -7.79
C VAL A 180 0.97 -10.69 -7.77
N VAL A 181 1.57 -9.82 -6.97
CA VAL A 181 3.03 -9.62 -6.91
C VAL A 181 3.52 -9.66 -5.47
N ASP A 182 4.79 -10.00 -5.26
CA ASP A 182 5.35 -10.12 -3.91
C ASP A 182 5.84 -8.78 -3.37
N SER A 183 6.17 -7.83 -4.24
CA SER A 183 6.65 -6.51 -3.85
C SER A 183 6.09 -5.38 -4.73
N PHE A 184 6.20 -4.16 -4.20
CA PHE A 184 5.96 -2.95 -5.00
C PHE A 184 6.89 -2.88 -6.21
N TYR A 185 8.15 -3.29 -6.05
CA TYR A 185 9.13 -3.26 -7.13
C TYR A 185 8.74 -4.17 -8.30
N ASP A 186 8.24 -5.39 -8.02
CA ASP A 186 7.76 -6.30 -9.06
C ASP A 186 6.59 -5.71 -9.86
N ALA A 187 5.66 -5.01 -9.18
CA ALA A 187 4.57 -4.31 -9.85
C ALA A 187 5.09 -3.25 -10.83
N VAL A 188 6.14 -2.51 -10.43
CA VAL A 188 6.77 -1.48 -11.26
C VAL A 188 7.45 -2.09 -12.49
N GLU A 189 8.19 -3.19 -12.34
CA GLU A 189 8.86 -3.88 -13.47
C GLU A 189 7.83 -4.38 -14.51
N ILE A 190 6.75 -5.01 -14.04
CA ILE A 190 5.67 -5.46 -14.92
C ILE A 190 5.03 -4.27 -15.65
N LEU A 191 4.73 -3.18 -14.93
CA LEU A 191 4.13 -1.99 -15.52
C LEU A 191 5.04 -1.34 -16.56
N ALA A 192 6.35 -1.26 -16.30
CA ALA A 192 7.34 -0.76 -17.26
C ALA A 192 7.32 -1.59 -18.56
N SER A 193 7.34 -2.92 -18.44
CA SER A 193 7.25 -3.83 -19.59
C SER A 193 5.95 -3.66 -20.39
N ILE A 194 4.80 -3.45 -19.74
CA ILE A 194 3.53 -3.18 -20.42
C ILE A 194 3.61 -1.87 -21.21
N LYS A 195 4.19 -0.82 -20.62
CA LYS A 195 4.33 0.49 -21.27
C LYS A 195 5.29 0.47 -22.45
N GLU A 196 6.42 -0.20 -22.35
CA GLU A 196 7.38 -0.37 -23.47
C GLU A 196 6.72 -1.06 -24.66
N LYS A 197 5.99 -2.15 -24.42
CA LYS A 197 5.26 -2.85 -25.49
C LYS A 197 4.20 -1.98 -26.13
N SER A 198 3.45 -1.21 -25.34
CA SER A 198 2.41 -0.31 -25.89
C SER A 198 2.98 0.82 -26.77
N LEU A 199 4.20 1.29 -26.48
CA LEU A 199 4.88 2.29 -27.28
C LEU A 199 5.49 1.71 -28.58
N ALA A 200 5.83 0.43 -28.60
CA ALA A 200 6.39 -0.23 -29.79
C ALA A 200 5.33 -0.51 -30.89
N PHE A 201 4.04 -0.45 -30.53
CA PHE A 201 2.91 -0.69 -31.46
C PHE A 201 2.09 0.57 -31.78
N ALA A 202 2.48 1.74 -31.28
CA ALA A 202 1.83 3.03 -31.54
C ALA A 202 2.62 3.86 -32.57
#